data_dc85b76ec8e6681d1eacadc30cc7db63
#
_entry.id   dc85b76ec8e6681d1eacadc30cc7db63
#
_cell.length_a   1.000
_cell.length_b   1.000
_cell.length_c   1.000
_cell.angle_alpha   90.00
_cell.angle_beta   90.00
_cell.angle_gamma   90.00
#
_symmetry.space_group_name_H-M   'P 1'
#
loop_
_entity.id
_entity.type
_entity.pdbx_description
1 polymer ?
#
loop_
_entity_poly.entity_id
_entity_poly.type
_entity_poly.pdbx_seq_one_letter_code
_entity_poly.pdbx_strand_id
1 'polypeptide(L)'
;QGDPGKTKFFVSLEDDLIKHWGPNWIQDRYQDYDVEDRLRKAKPLTRRKYQRIVAQAQDASESAAQASRRLTLEFAESMNIQRDLVYKERDRLIRLDRRLDGLIEKIAREVFAQVAKNKKYQDPIAFYHYILDYISYQVNPAQIHQAFPSKQAKEDFLWELARSELLAKYQRLESDEVIAQFQRMVLLKAIDENWVEQVDYLQQLRVALSGQYASQKNPLVEFYQEASLSFDRMKALAKEQMVRNLLLSRVEINTKGEIVLYFP
;
A
#
# COMPACT_ATOMS: atom_id res chain seq x y z
N GLN A 1 8.68 -33.53 22.06
CA GLN A 1 9.96 -34.08 21.55
C GLN A 1 10.80 -34.50 22.76
N GLY A 2 11.30 -35.74 22.73
CA GLY A 2 12.18 -36.24 23.78
C GLY A 2 11.59 -37.38 24.63
N ASP A 3 10.30 -37.69 24.49
CA ASP A 3 9.71 -38.83 25.20
C ASP A 3 10.21 -40.17 24.60
N PRO A 4 10.57 -41.14 25.44
CA PRO A 4 11.02 -42.46 24.96
C PRO A 4 9.82 -43.22 24.37
N GLY A 5 10.00 -43.73 23.15
CA GLY A 5 8.95 -44.47 22.47
C GLY A 5 9.36 -44.91 21.05
N LYS A 6 8.56 -45.76 20.45
CA LYS A 6 8.67 -46.15 19.04
C LYS A 6 7.44 -45.63 18.29
N THR A 7 7.67 -44.84 17.24
CA THR A 7 6.61 -44.41 16.34
C THR A 7 6.65 -45.19 15.05
N LYS A 8 5.49 -45.48 14.49
CA LYS A 8 5.35 -46.15 13.20
C LYS A 8 4.34 -45.38 12.35
N PHE A 9 4.80 -44.87 11.22
CA PHE A 9 3.95 -44.23 10.23
C PHE A 9 3.43 -45.23 9.21
N PHE A 10 2.13 -45.17 8.98
CA PHE A 10 1.48 -45.86 7.89
C PHE A 10 1.08 -44.82 6.84
N VAL A 11 1.62 -44.97 5.63
CA VAL A 11 1.39 -44.03 4.52
C VAL A 11 0.77 -44.81 3.36
N SER A 12 -0.35 -44.34 2.83
CA SER A 12 -0.92 -44.82 1.58
C SER A 12 -0.37 -44.04 0.39
N LEU A 13 -0.26 -44.69 -0.75
CA LEU A 13 0.03 -44.00 -2.01
C LEU A 13 -1.13 -43.09 -2.45
N GLU A 14 -2.29 -43.24 -1.83
CA GLU A 14 -3.49 -42.42 -2.05
C GLU A 14 -3.55 -41.21 -1.09
N ASP A 15 -2.63 -41.09 -0.12
CA ASP A 15 -2.57 -39.96 0.77
C ASP A 15 -2.23 -38.69 -0.02
N ASP A 16 -2.80 -37.56 0.43
CA ASP A 16 -2.63 -36.27 -0.23
C ASP A 16 -1.16 -35.86 -0.35
N LEU A 17 -0.34 -36.27 0.62
CA LEU A 17 1.12 -36.08 0.55
C LEU A 17 1.72 -36.69 -0.74
N ILE A 18 1.35 -37.92 -1.05
CA ILE A 18 1.88 -38.63 -2.23
C ILE A 18 1.22 -38.13 -3.51
N LYS A 19 -0.09 -37.84 -3.48
CA LYS A 19 -0.80 -37.26 -4.62
C LYS A 19 -0.22 -35.90 -5.08
N HIS A 20 0.11 -35.05 -4.15
CA HIS A 20 0.59 -33.69 -4.48
C HIS A 20 2.12 -33.59 -4.64
N TRP A 21 2.88 -34.41 -3.92
CA TRP A 21 4.35 -34.29 -3.84
C TRP A 21 5.09 -35.55 -4.30
N GLY A 22 4.38 -36.65 -4.54
CA GLY A 22 4.96 -37.87 -5.07
C GLY A 22 5.19 -37.80 -6.58
N PRO A 23 6.02 -38.71 -7.15
CA PRO A 23 6.26 -38.74 -8.59
C PRO A 23 5.02 -39.18 -9.37
N ASN A 24 4.76 -38.52 -10.50
CA ASN A 24 3.56 -38.74 -11.34
C ASN A 24 3.29 -40.21 -11.73
N TRP A 25 4.38 -41.01 -11.95
CA TRP A 25 4.21 -42.42 -12.33
C TRP A 25 3.49 -43.27 -11.28
N ILE A 26 3.41 -42.81 -10.01
CA ILE A 26 2.62 -43.51 -8.98
C ILE A 26 1.12 -43.34 -9.27
N GLN A 27 0.72 -42.14 -9.62
CA GLN A 27 -0.66 -41.83 -9.95
C GLN A 27 -1.09 -42.62 -11.17
N ASP A 28 -0.31 -42.62 -12.24
CA ASP A 28 -0.60 -43.36 -13.49
C ASP A 28 -0.72 -44.88 -13.25
N ARG A 29 0.10 -45.41 -12.35
CA ARG A 29 0.12 -46.83 -12.07
C ARG A 29 -1.08 -47.32 -11.29
N TYR A 30 -1.77 -46.49 -10.53
CA TYR A 30 -2.86 -46.85 -9.64
C TYR A 30 -4.23 -46.35 -10.11
N GLN A 31 -4.31 -45.55 -11.15
CA GLN A 31 -5.56 -45.07 -11.73
C GLN A 31 -6.35 -46.19 -12.42
N ASP A 32 -5.66 -47.23 -12.95
CA ASP A 32 -6.27 -48.30 -13.72
C ASP A 32 -6.84 -49.46 -12.88
N TYR A 33 -6.74 -49.37 -11.54
CA TYR A 33 -7.26 -50.43 -10.67
C TYR A 33 -8.67 -50.10 -10.17
N ASP A 34 -9.64 -51.01 -10.37
CA ASP A 34 -10.94 -50.91 -9.73
C ASP A 34 -10.83 -50.98 -8.20
N VAL A 35 -11.71 -50.29 -7.48
CA VAL A 35 -11.65 -50.13 -6.01
C VAL A 35 -11.71 -51.50 -5.31
N GLU A 36 -12.51 -52.44 -5.79
CA GLU A 36 -12.59 -53.79 -5.23
C GLU A 36 -11.31 -54.60 -5.43
N ASP A 37 -10.67 -54.48 -6.58
CA ASP A 37 -9.40 -55.16 -6.88
C ASP A 37 -8.24 -54.55 -6.07
N ARG A 38 -8.27 -53.27 -5.74
CA ARG A 38 -7.31 -52.61 -4.87
C ARG A 38 -7.35 -53.18 -3.46
N LEU A 39 -8.54 -53.35 -2.89
CA LEU A 39 -8.71 -53.88 -1.53
C LEU A 39 -8.31 -55.34 -1.42
N ARG A 40 -8.59 -56.17 -2.43
CA ARG A 40 -8.22 -57.59 -2.45
C ARG A 40 -6.73 -57.83 -2.65
N LYS A 41 -6.03 -56.95 -3.36
CA LYS A 41 -4.60 -57.08 -3.70
C LYS A 41 -3.67 -56.17 -2.86
N ALA A 42 -4.19 -55.45 -1.86
CA ALA A 42 -3.45 -54.56 -1.02
C ALA A 42 -2.41 -55.32 -0.18
N LYS A 43 -1.16 -55.32 -0.65
CA LYS A 43 -0.03 -55.84 0.12
C LYS A 43 0.82 -54.67 0.58
N PRO A 44 1.37 -54.71 1.81
CA PRO A 44 2.28 -53.69 2.29
C PRO A 44 3.46 -53.47 1.34
N LEU A 45 3.72 -52.23 0.93
CA LEU A 45 4.81 -51.88 0.04
C LEU A 45 6.08 -51.66 0.85
N THR A 46 6.80 -52.73 1.17
CA THR A 46 7.95 -52.72 2.07
C THR A 46 9.30 -52.40 1.37
N ARG A 47 9.30 -52.33 0.02
CA ARG A 47 10.57 -52.13 -0.72
C ARG A 47 11.13 -50.68 -0.47
N ARG A 48 12.44 -50.58 -0.33
CA ARG A 48 13.19 -49.34 -0.08
C ARG A 48 12.81 -48.17 -1.06
N LYS A 49 12.46 -48.49 -2.30
CA LYS A 49 12.03 -47.49 -3.28
C LYS A 49 10.78 -46.68 -2.81
N TYR A 50 9.79 -47.37 -2.19
CA TYR A 50 8.59 -46.70 -1.68
C TYR A 50 8.89 -45.82 -0.46
N GLN A 51 9.77 -46.28 0.43
CA GLN A 51 10.24 -45.49 1.56
C GLN A 51 10.94 -44.21 1.11
N ARG A 52 11.77 -44.32 0.04
CA ARG A 52 12.40 -43.12 -0.57
C ARG A 52 11.41 -42.16 -1.17
N ILE A 53 10.35 -42.64 -1.81
CA ILE A 53 9.30 -41.80 -2.38
C ILE A 53 8.57 -41.03 -1.31
N VAL A 54 8.21 -41.69 -0.20
CA VAL A 54 7.58 -41.02 0.94
C VAL A 54 8.50 -39.95 1.52
N ALA A 55 9.77 -40.28 1.74
CA ALA A 55 10.76 -39.31 2.25
C ALA A 55 10.92 -38.11 1.29
N GLN A 56 11.04 -38.36 -0.02
CA GLN A 56 11.13 -37.28 -1.01
C GLN A 56 9.87 -36.41 -1.05
N ALA A 57 8.68 -37.03 -0.95
CA ALA A 57 7.43 -36.26 -0.90
C ALA A 57 7.32 -35.41 0.38
N GLN A 58 7.76 -35.93 1.52
CA GLN A 58 7.85 -35.18 2.78
C GLN A 58 8.81 -34.02 2.68
N ASP A 59 10.03 -34.24 2.19
CA ASP A 59 11.05 -33.21 2.02
C ASP A 59 10.59 -32.11 1.06
N ALA A 60 9.92 -32.49 -0.04
CA ALA A 60 9.37 -31.54 -1.01
C ALA A 60 8.25 -30.69 -0.39
N SER A 61 7.31 -31.35 0.32
CA SER A 61 6.21 -30.66 1.03
C SER A 61 6.71 -29.73 2.11
N GLU A 62 7.70 -30.16 2.91
CA GLU A 62 8.30 -29.35 3.97
C GLU A 62 9.04 -28.15 3.38
N SER A 63 9.84 -28.36 2.34
CA SER A 63 10.58 -27.30 1.65
C SER A 63 9.64 -26.25 1.05
N ALA A 64 8.54 -26.67 0.44
CA ALA A 64 7.53 -25.76 -0.10
C ALA A 64 6.81 -24.99 1.02
N ALA A 65 6.48 -25.66 2.13
CA ALA A 65 5.87 -25.00 3.28
C ALA A 65 6.83 -24.00 3.95
N GLN A 66 8.11 -24.31 4.05
CA GLN A 66 9.13 -23.38 4.55
C GLN A 66 9.29 -22.17 3.63
N ALA A 67 9.35 -22.38 2.31
CA ALA A 67 9.43 -21.30 1.34
C ALA A 67 8.21 -20.38 1.43
N SER A 68 7.00 -20.93 1.54
CA SER A 68 5.76 -20.16 1.70
C SER A 68 5.75 -19.34 3.00
N ARG A 69 6.16 -19.94 4.13
CA ARG A 69 6.28 -19.21 5.40
C ARG A 69 7.29 -18.08 5.31
N ARG A 70 8.45 -18.33 4.71
CA ARG A 70 9.47 -17.30 4.51
C ARG A 70 8.95 -16.13 3.68
N LEU A 71 8.30 -16.40 2.56
CA LEU A 71 7.68 -15.38 1.73
C LEU A 71 6.67 -14.53 2.52
N THR A 72 5.83 -15.17 3.34
CA THR A 72 4.85 -14.47 4.17
C THR A 72 5.52 -13.53 5.18
N LEU A 73 6.61 -13.96 5.80
CA LEU A 73 7.38 -13.13 6.74
C LEU A 73 8.04 -11.93 6.04
N GLU A 74 8.66 -12.15 4.90
CA GLU A 74 9.31 -11.09 4.11
C GLU A 74 8.30 -10.03 3.63
N PHE A 75 7.10 -10.45 3.18
CA PHE A 75 6.02 -9.52 2.85
C PHE A 75 5.55 -8.71 4.07
N ALA A 76 5.38 -9.37 5.22
CA ALA A 76 4.98 -8.72 6.45
C ALA A 76 6.02 -7.70 6.94
N GLU A 77 7.31 -8.01 6.80
CA GLU A 77 8.40 -7.10 7.18
C GLU A 77 8.40 -5.83 6.35
N SER A 78 8.25 -5.93 5.03
CA SER A 78 8.13 -4.75 4.14
C SER A 78 6.95 -3.86 4.53
N MET A 79 5.78 -4.45 4.82
CA MET A 79 4.62 -3.70 5.30
C MET A 79 4.87 -3.03 6.65
N ASN A 80 5.55 -3.71 7.57
CA ASN A 80 5.88 -3.17 8.88
C ASN A 80 6.81 -1.96 8.78
N ILE A 81 7.83 -2.01 7.91
CA ILE A 81 8.73 -0.88 7.66
C ILE A 81 7.95 0.36 7.19
N GLN A 82 7.08 0.20 6.19
CA GLN A 82 6.26 1.29 5.69
C GLN A 82 5.30 1.83 6.77
N ARG A 83 4.65 0.94 7.51
CA ARG A 83 3.79 1.31 8.63
C ARG A 83 4.53 2.14 9.66
N ASP A 84 5.71 1.71 10.08
CA ASP A 84 6.48 2.40 11.10
C ASP A 84 6.91 3.81 10.65
N LEU A 85 7.24 3.99 9.36
CA LEU A 85 7.51 5.30 8.78
C LEU A 85 6.27 6.22 8.80
N VAL A 86 5.11 5.71 8.40
CA VAL A 86 3.85 6.46 8.38
C VAL A 86 3.40 6.82 9.79
N TYR A 87 3.44 5.86 10.73
CA TYR A 87 3.02 6.08 12.12
C TYR A 87 3.96 7.05 12.85
N LYS A 88 5.25 7.01 12.56
CA LYS A 88 6.22 7.97 13.12
C LYS A 88 5.91 9.41 12.69
N GLU A 89 5.56 9.62 11.42
CA GLU A 89 5.19 10.96 10.92
C GLU A 89 3.83 11.38 11.48
N ARG A 90 2.87 10.47 11.56
CA ARG A 90 1.56 10.68 12.16
C ARG A 90 1.67 11.08 13.64
N ASP A 91 2.45 10.34 14.44
CA ASP A 91 2.69 10.64 15.85
C ASP A 91 3.36 11.98 16.05
N ARG A 92 4.29 12.33 15.16
CA ARG A 92 4.92 13.64 15.16
C ARG A 92 3.88 14.76 15.00
N LEU A 93 2.96 14.64 14.03
CA LEU A 93 1.92 15.63 13.79
C LEU A 93 0.95 15.75 14.97
N ILE A 94 0.58 14.62 15.60
CA ILE A 94 -0.33 14.61 16.75
C ILE A 94 0.23 15.40 17.95
N ARG A 95 1.56 15.29 18.17
CA ARG A 95 2.23 15.93 19.31
C ARG A 95 2.53 17.42 19.11
N LEU A 96 2.29 17.98 17.93
CA LEU A 96 2.57 19.38 17.65
C LEU A 96 1.36 20.27 18.04
N ASP A 97 1.51 21.10 19.08
CA ASP A 97 0.47 22.01 19.57
C ASP A 97 0.60 23.43 19.02
N ARG A 98 1.27 23.58 17.89
CA ARG A 98 1.52 24.87 17.24
C ARG A 98 1.08 24.85 15.79
N ARG A 99 0.95 26.04 15.22
CA ARG A 99 0.72 26.21 13.78
C ARG A 99 1.83 25.58 12.95
N LEU A 100 1.43 24.98 11.83
CA LEU A 100 2.28 24.19 10.93
C LEU A 100 2.57 24.94 9.61
N ASP A 101 2.47 26.28 9.60
CA ASP A 101 2.55 27.10 8.39
C ASP A 101 3.80 26.80 7.55
N GLY A 102 4.98 26.71 8.18
CA GLY A 102 6.22 26.39 7.47
C GLY A 102 6.25 24.97 6.88
N LEU A 103 5.61 23.99 7.55
CA LEU A 103 5.46 22.65 7.00
C LEU A 103 4.49 22.65 5.82
N ILE A 104 3.38 23.35 5.93
CA ILE A 104 2.38 23.48 4.87
C ILE A 104 2.96 24.17 3.65
N GLU A 105 3.69 25.28 3.82
CA GLU A 105 4.39 25.95 2.72
C GLU A 105 5.35 25.00 2.01
N LYS A 106 6.17 24.26 2.78
CA LYS A 106 7.10 23.30 2.20
C LYS A 106 6.37 22.23 1.38
N ILE A 107 5.32 21.63 1.92
CA ILE A 107 4.52 20.61 1.23
C ILE A 107 3.88 21.20 -0.03
N ALA A 108 3.26 22.37 0.06
CA ALA A 108 2.61 23.01 -1.07
C ALA A 108 3.62 23.33 -2.20
N ARG A 109 4.78 23.89 -1.88
CA ARG A 109 5.83 24.15 -2.87
C ARG A 109 6.35 22.88 -3.53
N GLU A 110 6.53 21.78 -2.79
CA GLU A 110 6.90 20.49 -3.37
C GLU A 110 5.85 19.98 -4.38
N VAL A 111 4.56 20.08 -4.03
CA VAL A 111 3.44 19.71 -4.91
C VAL A 111 3.42 20.62 -6.14
N PHE A 112 3.49 21.92 -5.97
CA PHE A 112 3.43 22.89 -7.07
C PHE A 112 4.62 22.79 -8.02
N ALA A 113 5.81 22.49 -7.50
CA ALA A 113 6.97 22.19 -8.33
C ALA A 113 6.78 20.94 -9.21
N GLN A 114 6.09 19.90 -8.71
CA GLN A 114 5.73 18.74 -9.52
C GLN A 114 4.69 19.09 -10.60
N VAL A 115 3.67 19.87 -10.25
CA VAL A 115 2.66 20.36 -11.19
C VAL A 115 3.31 21.20 -12.30
N ALA A 116 4.20 22.12 -11.94
CA ALA A 116 4.91 22.98 -12.91
C ALA A 116 5.81 22.19 -13.88
N LYS A 117 6.31 21.02 -13.48
CA LYS A 117 7.11 20.12 -14.32
C LYS A 117 6.25 19.18 -15.18
N ASN A 118 5.01 18.92 -14.80
CA ASN A 118 4.16 17.95 -15.46
C ASN A 118 3.73 18.44 -16.83
N LYS A 119 3.94 17.60 -17.86
CA LYS A 119 3.60 17.91 -19.26
C LYS A 119 2.11 18.17 -19.45
N LYS A 120 1.24 17.51 -18.69
CA LYS A 120 -0.22 17.71 -18.74
C LYS A 120 -0.61 19.17 -18.47
N TYR A 121 0.06 19.82 -17.53
CA TYR A 121 -0.22 21.18 -17.10
C TYR A 121 0.59 22.25 -17.85
N GLN A 122 1.18 21.90 -19.01
CA GLN A 122 1.67 22.87 -19.97
C GLN A 122 0.53 23.45 -20.82
N ASP A 123 -0.60 22.74 -20.92
CA ASP A 123 -1.82 23.24 -21.50
C ASP A 123 -2.55 24.17 -20.50
N PRO A 124 -2.91 25.42 -20.91
CA PRO A 124 -3.60 26.38 -20.05
C PRO A 124 -4.94 25.89 -19.52
N ILE A 125 -5.68 25.13 -20.31
CA ILE A 125 -6.99 24.61 -19.93
C ILE A 125 -6.83 23.53 -18.85
N ALA A 126 -5.91 22.58 -19.06
CA ALA A 126 -5.63 21.55 -18.06
C ALA A 126 -5.07 22.13 -16.75
N PHE A 127 -4.27 23.19 -16.84
CA PHE A 127 -3.77 23.91 -15.67
C PHE A 127 -4.87 24.65 -14.92
N TYR A 128 -5.82 25.27 -15.65
CA TYR A 128 -7.00 25.88 -15.05
C TYR A 128 -7.87 24.88 -14.30
N HIS A 129 -8.15 23.73 -14.90
CA HIS A 129 -8.88 22.65 -14.24
C HIS A 129 -8.16 22.15 -12.98
N TYR A 130 -6.84 22.02 -13.01
CA TYR A 130 -6.08 21.68 -11.82
C TYR A 130 -6.31 22.68 -10.69
N ILE A 131 -6.31 23.97 -11.00
CA ILE A 131 -6.55 25.01 -9.98
C ILE A 131 -7.93 24.89 -9.37
N LEU A 132 -8.96 24.68 -10.20
CA LEU A 132 -10.33 24.51 -9.73
C LEU A 132 -10.50 23.24 -8.86
N ASP A 133 -9.83 22.14 -9.24
CA ASP A 133 -9.96 20.86 -8.55
C ASP A 133 -9.15 20.78 -7.24
N TYR A 134 -8.09 21.59 -7.12
CA TYR A 134 -7.11 21.42 -6.02
C TYR A 134 -6.83 22.68 -5.21
N ILE A 135 -7.09 23.90 -5.72
CA ILE A 135 -6.62 25.12 -5.08
C ILE A 135 -7.73 26.11 -4.75
N SER A 136 -8.49 26.55 -5.75
CA SER A 136 -9.52 27.60 -5.57
C SER A 136 -10.60 27.52 -6.62
N TYR A 137 -11.87 27.63 -6.20
CA TYR A 137 -13.00 27.74 -7.08
C TYR A 137 -13.20 29.16 -7.66
N GLN A 138 -12.44 30.17 -7.21
CA GLN A 138 -12.65 31.57 -7.52
C GLN A 138 -11.53 32.18 -8.37
N VAL A 139 -10.74 31.36 -9.06
CA VAL A 139 -9.66 31.87 -9.90
C VAL A 139 -10.20 32.54 -11.17
N ASN A 140 -9.67 33.74 -11.49
CA ASN A 140 -9.98 34.40 -12.74
C ASN A 140 -9.16 33.79 -13.89
N PRO A 141 -9.81 33.25 -14.94
CA PRO A 141 -9.12 32.66 -16.10
C PRO A 141 -8.12 33.59 -16.76
N ALA A 142 -8.37 34.91 -16.76
CA ALA A 142 -7.47 35.89 -17.35
C ALA A 142 -6.10 36.00 -16.64
N GLN A 143 -6.02 35.63 -15.36
CA GLN A 143 -4.79 35.67 -14.59
C GLN A 143 -3.85 34.48 -14.89
N ILE A 144 -4.37 33.39 -15.48
CA ILE A 144 -3.59 32.16 -15.72
C ILE A 144 -2.40 32.41 -16.65
N HIS A 145 -2.51 33.36 -17.57
CA HIS A 145 -1.39 33.72 -18.44
C HIS A 145 -0.12 34.18 -17.68
N GLN A 146 -0.28 34.68 -16.44
CA GLN A 146 0.85 35.08 -15.57
C GLN A 146 1.69 33.88 -15.13
N ALA A 147 1.14 32.67 -15.12
CA ALA A 147 1.81 31.44 -14.74
C ALA A 147 2.70 30.84 -15.85
N PHE A 148 2.53 31.26 -17.11
CA PHE A 148 3.13 30.58 -18.26
C PHE A 148 4.52 31.02 -18.71
N PRO A 149 5.11 32.14 -18.28
CA PRO A 149 6.47 32.53 -18.69
C PRO A 149 7.55 31.50 -18.32
N SER A 150 7.41 30.80 -17.20
CA SER A 150 8.38 29.80 -16.74
C SER A 150 7.77 28.79 -15.75
N LYS A 151 8.50 27.70 -15.48
CA LYS A 151 8.13 26.74 -14.41
C LYS A 151 8.08 27.42 -13.04
N GLN A 152 9.01 28.32 -12.77
CA GLN A 152 9.05 29.09 -11.52
C GLN A 152 7.84 30.02 -11.41
N ALA A 153 7.45 30.68 -12.48
CA ALA A 153 6.26 31.54 -12.49
C ALA A 153 4.99 30.75 -12.19
N LYS A 154 4.88 29.50 -12.67
CA LYS A 154 3.77 28.59 -12.33
C LYS A 154 3.74 28.26 -10.83
N GLU A 155 4.89 27.88 -10.29
CA GLU A 155 5.02 27.55 -8.87
C GLU A 155 4.66 28.73 -7.99
N ASP A 156 5.19 29.93 -8.30
CA ASP A 156 4.92 31.15 -7.56
C ASP A 156 3.46 31.59 -7.67
N PHE A 157 2.85 31.47 -8.86
CA PHE A 157 1.44 31.74 -9.07
C PHE A 157 0.54 30.83 -8.22
N LEU A 158 0.81 29.53 -8.22
CA LEU A 158 0.05 28.54 -7.42
C LEU A 158 0.22 28.81 -5.93
N TRP A 159 1.44 29.17 -5.49
CA TRP A 159 1.69 29.48 -4.09
C TRP A 159 0.99 30.77 -3.63
N GLU A 160 1.05 31.85 -4.40
CA GLU A 160 0.35 33.08 -4.05
C GLU A 160 -1.17 32.89 -3.98
N LEU A 161 -1.73 32.11 -4.91
CA LEU A 161 -3.14 31.77 -4.88
C LEU A 161 -3.50 30.92 -3.64
N ALA A 162 -2.73 29.88 -3.36
CA ALA A 162 -2.92 29.03 -2.19
C ALA A 162 -2.77 29.82 -0.88
N ARG A 163 -1.78 30.69 -0.80
CA ARG A 163 -1.55 31.57 0.36
C ARG A 163 -2.73 32.51 0.61
N SER A 164 -3.29 33.09 -0.44
CA SER A 164 -4.47 33.97 -0.30
C SER A 164 -5.69 33.21 0.23
N GLU A 165 -5.95 31.99 -0.26
CA GLU A 165 -7.03 31.12 0.22
C GLU A 165 -6.84 30.71 1.69
N LEU A 166 -5.59 30.34 2.07
CA LEU A 166 -5.26 29.98 3.46
C LEU A 166 -5.47 31.19 4.40
N LEU A 167 -4.99 32.38 4.02
CA LEU A 167 -5.13 33.57 4.84
C LEU A 167 -6.60 33.94 5.05
N ALA A 168 -7.44 33.91 3.98
CA ALA A 168 -8.86 34.14 4.09
C ALA A 168 -9.57 33.12 5.00
N LYS A 169 -9.14 31.87 4.97
CA LYS A 169 -9.65 30.80 5.83
C LYS A 169 -9.23 31.00 7.29
N TYR A 170 -7.96 31.33 7.55
CA TYR A 170 -7.44 31.56 8.90
C TYR A 170 -8.07 32.77 9.58
N GLN A 171 -8.38 33.84 8.84
CA GLN A 171 -9.11 35.00 9.37
C GLN A 171 -10.48 34.63 9.92
N ARG A 172 -11.15 33.57 9.38
CA ARG A 172 -12.44 33.10 9.88
C ARG A 172 -12.33 32.21 11.10
N LEU A 173 -11.16 31.63 11.36
CA LEU A 173 -10.92 30.71 12.49
C LEU A 173 -10.51 31.43 13.77
N GLU A 174 -10.13 32.71 13.69
CA GLU A 174 -9.91 33.68 14.77
C GLU A 174 -8.83 33.32 15.80
N SER A 175 -8.50 32.03 16.04
CA SER A 175 -7.56 31.57 17.06
C SER A 175 -6.45 30.74 16.47
N ASP A 176 -5.22 30.91 16.94
CA ASP A 176 -4.06 30.13 16.53
C ASP A 176 -4.18 28.66 16.92
N GLU A 177 -4.83 28.36 18.03
CA GLU A 177 -5.11 26.99 18.48
C GLU A 177 -6.07 26.28 17.52
N VAL A 178 -7.14 26.96 17.11
CA VAL A 178 -8.15 26.45 16.15
C VAL A 178 -7.50 26.24 14.79
N ILE A 179 -6.64 27.18 14.33
CA ILE A 179 -5.88 27.04 13.09
C ILE A 179 -4.94 25.82 13.17
N ALA A 180 -4.19 25.67 14.26
CA ALA A 180 -3.30 24.53 14.46
C ALA A 180 -4.06 23.20 14.48
N GLN A 181 -5.22 23.14 15.10
CA GLN A 181 -6.08 21.96 15.12
C GLN A 181 -6.61 21.64 13.72
N PHE A 182 -7.10 22.64 12.98
CA PHE A 182 -7.53 22.47 11.59
C PHE A 182 -6.41 21.89 10.71
N GLN A 183 -5.22 22.50 10.78
CA GLN A 183 -4.05 22.04 10.03
C GLN A 183 -3.72 20.59 10.34
N ARG A 184 -3.67 20.20 11.61
CA ARG A 184 -3.41 18.81 12.02
C ARG A 184 -4.46 17.84 11.51
N MET A 185 -5.74 18.16 11.67
CA MET A 185 -6.83 17.29 11.22
C MET A 185 -6.76 17.01 9.72
N VAL A 186 -6.49 18.03 8.92
CA VAL A 186 -6.38 17.92 7.46
C VAL A 186 -5.17 17.05 7.06
N LEU A 187 -4.01 17.30 7.68
CA LEU A 187 -2.79 16.56 7.37
C LEU A 187 -2.93 15.08 7.77
N LEU A 188 -3.45 14.81 8.97
CA LEU A 188 -3.67 13.45 9.45
C LEU A 188 -4.65 12.69 8.57
N LYS A 189 -5.78 13.32 8.18
CA LYS A 189 -6.76 12.68 7.30
C LYS A 189 -6.14 12.25 5.98
N ALA A 190 -5.36 13.12 5.34
CA ALA A 190 -4.71 12.79 4.07
C ALA A 190 -3.70 11.63 4.22
N ILE A 191 -2.95 11.58 5.33
CA ILE A 191 -2.06 10.45 5.63
C ILE A 191 -2.86 9.17 5.82
N ASP A 192 -3.90 9.20 6.65
CA ASP A 192 -4.68 8.02 7.03
C ASP A 192 -5.39 7.40 5.82
N GLU A 193 -6.03 8.21 4.96
CA GLU A 193 -6.73 7.74 3.76
C GLU A 193 -5.75 7.09 2.76
N ASN A 194 -4.64 7.77 2.45
CA ASN A 194 -3.66 7.22 1.52
C ASN A 194 -2.94 5.97 2.09
N TRP A 195 -2.78 5.90 3.41
CA TRP A 195 -2.20 4.71 4.04
C TRP A 195 -3.13 3.50 3.95
N VAL A 196 -4.44 3.68 4.13
CA VAL A 196 -5.42 2.59 3.93
C VAL A 196 -5.34 2.03 2.52
N GLU A 197 -5.35 2.90 1.50
CA GLU A 197 -5.20 2.51 0.08
C GLU A 197 -3.87 1.78 -0.18
N GLN A 198 -2.78 2.24 0.43
CA GLN A 198 -1.48 1.59 0.31
C GLN A 198 -1.45 0.18 0.91
N VAL A 199 -2.08 -0.01 2.08
CA VAL A 199 -2.18 -1.32 2.72
C VAL A 199 -2.96 -2.29 1.84
N ASP A 200 -4.10 -1.86 1.30
CA ASP A 200 -4.92 -2.66 0.40
C ASP A 200 -4.15 -3.03 -0.87
N TYR A 201 -3.45 -2.07 -1.47
CA TYR A 201 -2.60 -2.33 -2.64
C TYR A 201 -1.52 -3.38 -2.35
N LEU A 202 -0.80 -3.28 -1.22
CA LEU A 202 0.24 -4.23 -0.84
C LEU A 202 -0.32 -5.63 -0.58
N GLN A 203 -1.52 -5.74 -0.01
CA GLN A 203 -2.19 -7.02 0.18
C GLN A 203 -2.56 -7.67 -1.16
N GLN A 204 -3.11 -6.91 -2.09
CA GLN A 204 -3.43 -7.38 -3.44
C GLN A 204 -2.17 -7.79 -4.21
N LEU A 205 -1.11 -6.98 -4.14
CA LEU A 205 0.19 -7.28 -4.76
C LEU A 205 0.76 -8.59 -4.22
N ARG A 206 0.71 -8.81 -2.90
CA ARG A 206 1.13 -10.07 -2.27
C ARG A 206 0.37 -11.26 -2.83
N VAL A 207 -0.95 -11.17 -2.94
CA VAL A 207 -1.80 -12.26 -3.47
C VAL A 207 -1.44 -12.54 -4.93
N ALA A 208 -1.31 -11.50 -5.75
CA ALA A 208 -0.98 -11.63 -7.16
C ALA A 208 0.37 -12.33 -7.39
N LEU A 209 1.40 -11.94 -6.63
CA LEU A 209 2.74 -12.52 -6.75
C LEU A 209 2.84 -13.92 -6.13
N SER A 210 2.06 -14.22 -5.08
CA SER A 210 2.03 -15.56 -4.48
C SER A 210 1.48 -16.63 -5.43
N GLY A 211 0.66 -16.25 -6.42
CA GLY A 211 0.15 -17.18 -7.45
C GLY A 211 1.12 -17.43 -8.63
N GLN A 212 2.20 -16.66 -8.74
CA GLN A 212 3.09 -16.70 -9.91
C GLN A 212 4.35 -17.57 -9.73
N TYR A 213 4.30 -18.61 -8.91
CA TYR A 213 5.46 -19.51 -8.65
C TYR A 213 6.09 -20.14 -9.91
N ALA A 214 5.44 -20.06 -11.06
CA ALA A 214 5.93 -20.60 -12.33
C ALA A 214 6.73 -19.59 -13.19
N SER A 215 6.85 -18.32 -12.77
CA SER A 215 7.57 -17.30 -13.53
C SER A 215 9.07 -17.33 -13.20
N GLN A 216 9.90 -16.99 -14.19
CA GLN A 216 11.37 -16.95 -14.04
C GLN A 216 11.89 -15.84 -13.11
N LYS A 217 11.02 -14.94 -12.64
CA LYS A 217 11.36 -13.82 -11.76
C LYS A 217 11.17 -14.22 -10.29
N ASN A 218 12.06 -13.73 -9.44
CA ASN A 218 11.92 -13.91 -8.00
C ASN A 218 10.77 -13.02 -7.47
N PRO A 219 9.66 -13.60 -6.96
CA PRO A 219 8.48 -12.84 -6.53
C PRO A 219 8.78 -11.82 -5.42
N LEU A 220 9.78 -12.10 -4.58
CA LEU A 220 10.20 -11.17 -3.52
C LEU A 220 10.83 -9.89 -4.07
N VAL A 221 11.73 -10.03 -5.05
CA VAL A 221 12.39 -8.86 -5.65
C VAL A 221 11.36 -7.97 -6.32
N GLU A 222 10.42 -8.57 -7.05
CA GLU A 222 9.33 -7.84 -7.69
C GLU A 222 8.43 -7.15 -6.66
N PHE A 223 8.08 -7.85 -5.58
CA PHE A 223 7.32 -7.26 -4.49
C PHE A 223 8.01 -6.04 -3.87
N TYR A 224 9.31 -6.15 -3.52
CA TYR A 224 10.03 -5.04 -2.91
C TYR A 224 10.14 -3.81 -3.85
N GLN A 225 10.35 -4.04 -5.13
CA GLN A 225 10.39 -2.97 -6.13
C GLN A 225 9.04 -2.25 -6.23
N GLU A 226 7.96 -3.00 -6.42
CA GLU A 226 6.62 -2.44 -6.53
C GLU A 226 6.14 -1.81 -5.20
N ALA A 227 6.43 -2.42 -4.07
CA ALA A 227 6.12 -1.87 -2.75
C ALA A 227 6.83 -0.53 -2.50
N SER A 228 8.09 -0.40 -2.93
CA SER A 228 8.82 0.87 -2.82
C SER A 228 8.24 1.94 -3.74
N LEU A 229 7.98 1.61 -5.01
CA LEU A 229 7.40 2.54 -5.98
C LEU A 229 6.00 3.00 -5.57
N SER A 230 5.16 2.07 -5.10
CA SER A 230 3.81 2.41 -4.62
C SER A 230 3.84 3.29 -3.38
N PHE A 231 4.78 3.05 -2.47
CA PHE A 231 4.95 3.88 -1.27
C PHE A 231 5.38 5.31 -1.61
N ASP A 232 6.27 5.49 -2.59
CA ASP A 232 6.63 6.82 -3.07
C ASP A 232 5.46 7.54 -3.75
N ARG A 233 4.65 6.82 -4.53
CA ARG A 233 3.40 7.35 -5.09
C ARG A 233 2.41 7.75 -4.00
N MET A 234 2.21 6.90 -3.00
CA MET A 234 1.33 7.17 -1.86
C MET A 234 1.74 8.45 -1.13
N LYS A 235 3.03 8.66 -0.87
CA LYS A 235 3.54 9.89 -0.25
C LYS A 235 3.27 11.14 -1.10
N ALA A 236 3.40 11.02 -2.41
CA ALA A 236 3.11 12.12 -3.33
C ALA A 236 1.61 12.45 -3.34
N LEU A 237 0.75 11.44 -3.44
CA LEU A 237 -0.71 11.60 -3.39
C LEU A 237 -1.18 12.18 -2.05
N ALA A 238 -0.62 11.70 -0.93
CA ALA A 238 -0.93 12.26 0.38
C ALA A 238 -0.60 13.75 0.47
N LYS A 239 0.54 14.20 -0.07
CA LYS A 239 0.89 15.63 -0.11
C LYS A 239 -0.07 16.43 -0.99
N GLU A 240 -0.43 15.92 -2.16
CA GLU A 240 -1.41 16.57 -3.04
C GLU A 240 -2.78 16.69 -2.37
N GLN A 241 -3.22 15.62 -1.71
CA GLN A 241 -4.47 15.62 -0.94
C GLN A 241 -4.42 16.55 0.29
N MET A 242 -3.27 16.65 0.98
CA MET A 242 -3.07 17.63 2.06
C MET A 242 -3.32 19.05 1.55
N VAL A 243 -2.72 19.42 0.42
CA VAL A 243 -2.88 20.75 -0.19
C VAL A 243 -4.34 20.96 -0.58
N ARG A 244 -4.95 20.02 -1.28
CA ARG A 244 -6.36 20.08 -1.69
C ARG A 244 -7.28 20.27 -0.49
N ASN A 245 -7.12 19.45 0.53
CA ASN A 245 -7.96 19.50 1.73
C ASN A 245 -7.75 20.80 2.53
N LEU A 246 -6.53 21.31 2.63
CA LEU A 246 -6.26 22.60 3.27
C LEU A 246 -6.97 23.76 2.57
N LEU A 247 -6.97 23.75 1.24
CA LEU A 247 -7.46 24.84 0.43
C LEU A 247 -8.98 24.76 0.18
N LEU A 248 -9.51 23.60 -0.15
CA LEU A 248 -10.89 23.44 -0.58
C LEU A 248 -11.86 22.98 0.51
N SER A 249 -11.38 22.46 1.66
CA SER A 249 -12.31 22.07 2.73
C SER A 249 -13.05 23.28 3.30
N ARG A 250 -14.33 23.07 3.61
CA ARG A 250 -15.15 24.02 4.37
C ARG A 250 -14.98 23.74 5.87
N VAL A 251 -14.73 24.79 6.63
CA VAL A 251 -14.56 24.73 8.08
C VAL A 251 -15.72 25.45 8.75
N GLU A 252 -16.35 24.80 9.70
CA GLU A 252 -17.39 25.39 10.55
C GLU A 252 -17.05 25.13 12.02
N ILE A 253 -17.41 26.07 12.88
CA ILE A 253 -17.33 25.88 14.34
C ILE A 253 -18.77 25.66 14.80
N ASN A 254 -19.02 24.49 15.42
CA ASN A 254 -20.35 24.17 15.93
C ASN A 254 -20.67 24.98 17.22
N THR A 255 -21.90 24.89 17.69
CA THR A 255 -22.37 25.57 18.93
C THR A 255 -21.64 25.15 20.20
N LYS A 256 -20.87 24.05 20.16
CA LYS A 256 -20.03 23.56 21.26
C LYS A 256 -18.57 24.04 21.16
N GLY A 257 -18.22 24.83 20.12
CA GLY A 257 -16.86 25.27 19.87
C GLY A 257 -15.96 24.22 19.18
N GLU A 258 -16.54 23.12 18.67
CA GLU A 258 -15.76 22.09 17.98
C GLU A 258 -15.69 22.38 16.48
N ILE A 259 -14.53 22.04 15.90
CA ILE A 259 -14.30 22.19 14.46
C ILE A 259 -15.00 21.06 13.71
N VAL A 260 -15.82 21.42 12.74
CA VAL A 260 -16.45 20.50 11.78
C VAL A 260 -15.84 20.77 10.41
N LEU A 261 -15.31 19.74 9.78
CA LEU A 261 -14.65 19.80 8.48
C LEU A 261 -15.47 19.05 7.44
N TYR A 262 -15.73 19.72 6.33
CA TYR A 262 -16.29 19.12 5.11
C TYR A 262 -15.19 19.11 4.05
N PHE A 263 -14.77 17.90 3.68
CA PHE A 263 -13.71 17.70 2.70
C PHE A 263 -14.27 17.74 1.27
N PRO A 264 -13.45 18.18 0.28
CA PRO A 264 -13.85 18.28 -1.12
C PRO A 264 -13.96 16.92 -1.82
#